data_b463cb6d85d490dd795b879135bf62ad
#
_entry.id   b463cb6d85d490dd795b879135bf62ad
#
_cell.length_a   1.000
_cell.length_b   1.000
_cell.length_c   1.000
_cell.angle_alpha   90.00
_cell.angle_beta   90.00
_cell.angle_gamma   90.00
#
_symmetry.space_group_name_H-M   'P 1'
#
loop_
_entity.id
_entity.type
_entity.pdbx_description
1 polymer ?
#
loop_
_entity_poly.entity_id
_entity_poly.type
_entity_poly.pdbx_seq_one_letter_code
_entity_poly.pdbx_strand_id
1 'polypeptide(L)'
;MQYFFNTITKIRHYCIKLHKNVKKLLQNEETGYKIATSFTERGIVMIQSLPVYLASASPRRREILGMLGLKFDVEVSETEEITRKTVPEEIVQDLAKQKASAVAGKHLNENCMIIGSDTIVWLNGHALGKPADDAEAARMLRNLSGNTHTVYTGVCLCRCENGKITAETFADAADVTFLEMSDEEIAWYVSTGECSDKAGAYAVQGLGARFVKKIKGDFYTVMGLPMARLYEELRRRCFFRSE
;
A
#
# COMPACT_ATOMS: atom_id res chain seq x y z
N MET A 1 19.89 32.81 -24.00
CA MET A 1 19.26 31.87 -24.94
C MET A 1 20.16 30.65 -25.24
N GLN A 2 21.49 30.81 -25.35
CA GLN A 2 22.46 29.70 -25.66
C GLN A 2 22.54 28.62 -24.55
N TYR A 3 22.40 28.98 -23.28
CA TYR A 3 22.46 28.02 -22.16
C TYR A 3 21.24 27.05 -22.11
N PHE A 4 20.07 27.54 -22.51
CA PHE A 4 18.84 26.74 -22.52
C PHE A 4 18.87 25.65 -23.64
N PHE A 5 19.41 25.98 -24.79
CA PHE A 5 19.55 25.04 -25.92
C PHE A 5 20.56 23.92 -25.62
N ASN A 6 21.66 24.21 -24.94
CA ASN A 6 22.66 23.21 -24.56
C ASN A 6 22.14 22.21 -23.52
N THR A 7 21.25 22.66 -22.61
CA THR A 7 20.65 21.79 -21.59
C THR A 7 19.64 20.84 -22.21
N ILE A 8 18.78 21.32 -23.11
CA ILE A 8 17.78 20.48 -23.81
C ILE A 8 18.46 19.43 -24.71
N THR A 9 19.54 19.80 -25.39
CA THR A 9 20.30 18.87 -26.25
C THR A 9 21.00 17.79 -25.42
N LYS A 10 21.53 18.11 -24.24
CA LYS A 10 22.10 17.15 -23.30
C LYS A 10 21.02 16.18 -22.75
N ILE A 11 19.86 16.69 -22.37
CA ILE A 11 18.74 15.86 -21.87
C ILE A 11 18.27 14.90 -22.98
N ARG A 12 18.14 15.39 -24.23
CA ARG A 12 17.72 14.55 -25.36
C ARG A 12 18.75 13.45 -25.67
N HIS A 13 20.04 13.75 -25.60
CA HIS A 13 21.11 12.76 -25.79
C HIS A 13 21.12 11.72 -24.67
N TYR A 14 20.85 12.13 -23.46
CA TYR A 14 20.71 11.28 -22.27
C TYR A 14 19.54 10.31 -22.41
N CYS A 15 18.35 10.79 -22.80
CA CYS A 15 17.17 9.96 -23.04
C CYS A 15 17.37 8.92 -24.15
N ILE A 16 18.07 9.27 -25.23
CA ILE A 16 18.35 8.34 -26.33
C ILE A 16 19.33 7.24 -25.90
N LYS A 17 20.33 7.57 -25.08
CA LYS A 17 21.29 6.61 -24.53
C LYS A 17 20.64 5.65 -23.54
N LEU A 18 19.72 6.17 -22.72
CA LEU A 18 18.89 5.39 -21.80
C LEU A 18 18.03 4.37 -22.56
N HIS A 19 17.34 4.80 -23.61
CA HIS A 19 16.47 3.93 -24.43
C HIS A 19 17.24 2.80 -25.14
N LYS A 20 18.47 3.05 -25.58
CA LYS A 20 19.34 2.02 -26.19
C LYS A 20 19.84 1.00 -25.16
N ASN A 21 20.13 1.42 -23.92
CA ASN A 21 20.57 0.51 -22.86
C ASN A 21 19.43 -0.37 -22.35
N VAL A 22 18.20 0.19 -22.23
CA VAL A 22 16.99 -0.58 -21.87
C VAL A 22 16.68 -1.67 -22.92
N LYS A 23 16.80 -1.36 -24.23
CA LYS A 23 16.61 -2.38 -25.29
C LYS A 23 17.64 -3.50 -25.24
N LYS A 24 18.89 -3.23 -24.87
CA LYS A 24 19.96 -4.24 -24.78
C LYS A 24 19.79 -5.17 -23.58
N LEU A 25 19.15 -4.70 -22.50
CA LEU A 25 18.83 -5.49 -21.29
C LEU A 25 17.61 -6.40 -21.48
N LEU A 26 16.68 -6.04 -22.38
CA LEU A 26 15.48 -6.84 -22.68
C LEU A 26 15.70 -8.02 -23.62
N GLN A 27 16.90 -8.21 -24.18
CA GLN A 27 17.22 -9.26 -25.17
C GLN A 27 17.92 -10.50 -24.60
N ASN A 28 18.10 -10.64 -23.28
CA ASN A 28 18.68 -11.84 -22.66
C ASN A 28 17.59 -12.69 -21.98
N GLU A 29 17.00 -13.61 -22.74
CA GLU A 29 15.91 -14.52 -22.32
C GLU A 29 16.38 -15.87 -21.76
N GLU A 30 17.55 -16.02 -21.16
CA GLU A 30 18.03 -17.36 -20.79
C GLU A 30 18.36 -17.63 -19.32
N THR A 31 17.89 -16.87 -18.37
CA THR A 31 17.90 -17.38 -16.97
C THR A 31 16.80 -16.72 -16.15
N GLY A 32 15.93 -17.56 -15.55
CA GLY A 32 14.79 -17.15 -14.76
C GLY A 32 15.11 -16.08 -13.71
N TYR A 33 14.27 -15.04 -13.66
CA TYR A 33 14.16 -14.02 -12.63
C TYR A 33 15.40 -13.14 -12.36
N LYS A 34 15.83 -12.36 -13.34
CA LYS A 34 16.62 -11.13 -13.12
C LYS A 34 15.88 -9.94 -13.70
N ILE A 35 15.26 -9.14 -12.83
CA ILE A 35 14.66 -7.88 -13.23
C ILE A 35 15.39 -6.76 -12.53
N ALA A 36 16.31 -6.14 -13.30
CA ALA A 36 16.96 -4.91 -12.89
C ALA A 36 16.07 -3.72 -13.27
N THR A 37 15.53 -3.01 -12.30
CA THR A 37 15.07 -1.63 -12.50
C THR A 37 16.28 -0.73 -12.36
N SER A 38 16.91 -0.36 -13.49
CA SER A 38 18.05 0.56 -13.50
C SER A 38 17.58 2.00 -13.47
N PHE A 39 17.82 2.70 -12.36
CA PHE A 39 17.96 4.16 -12.35
C PHE A 39 19.44 4.48 -12.20
N THR A 40 20.07 5.04 -13.24
CA THR A 40 21.43 5.53 -13.28
C THR A 40 21.44 7.01 -12.89
N GLU A 41 22.25 7.47 -12.00
CA GLU A 41 23.68 7.61 -11.78
C GLU A 41 24.01 7.48 -10.30
N ARG A 42 24.80 6.48 -9.90
CA ARG A 42 25.16 6.12 -8.52
C ARG A 42 23.98 5.70 -7.65
N GLY A 43 22.94 5.11 -8.24
CA GLY A 43 21.85 4.47 -7.50
C GLY A 43 22.18 3.02 -7.22
N ILE A 44 22.00 2.58 -5.98
CA ILE A 44 22.00 1.16 -5.63
C ILE A 44 20.89 0.50 -6.45
N VAL A 45 21.25 -0.41 -7.37
CA VAL A 45 20.27 -1.25 -8.06
C VAL A 45 19.72 -2.22 -7.01
N MET A 46 18.45 -2.07 -6.68
CA MET A 46 17.80 -2.94 -5.72
C MET A 46 17.18 -4.11 -6.46
N ILE A 47 17.83 -5.28 -6.39
CA ILE A 47 17.33 -6.51 -6.99
C ILE A 47 16.44 -7.21 -5.97
N GLN A 48 15.19 -7.43 -6.35
CA GLN A 48 14.25 -8.25 -5.59
C GLN A 48 14.76 -9.70 -5.54
N SER A 49 14.88 -10.25 -4.34
CA SER A 49 15.49 -11.56 -4.13
C SER A 49 14.53 -12.74 -4.28
N LEU A 50 13.22 -12.50 -4.17
CA LEU A 50 12.17 -13.52 -4.16
C LEU A 50 10.94 -13.06 -4.94
N PRO A 51 10.13 -13.99 -5.50
CA PRO A 51 8.76 -13.70 -5.93
C PRO A 51 7.94 -13.09 -4.79
N VAL A 52 7.06 -12.16 -5.13
CA VAL A 52 6.18 -11.49 -4.17
C VAL A 52 4.73 -11.70 -4.56
N TYR A 53 3.89 -11.98 -3.57
CA TYR A 53 2.43 -12.03 -3.70
C TYR A 53 1.81 -10.98 -2.80
N LEU A 54 0.89 -10.19 -3.34
CA LEU A 54 0.07 -9.24 -2.57
C LEU A 54 -1.25 -9.91 -2.19
N ALA A 55 -1.43 -10.22 -0.91
CA ALA A 55 -2.66 -10.83 -0.38
C ALA A 55 -3.76 -9.77 -0.19
N SER A 56 -4.12 -9.05 -1.26
CA SER A 56 -5.14 -7.99 -1.20
C SER A 56 -5.73 -7.67 -2.56
N ALA A 57 -7.08 -7.54 -2.63
CA ALA A 57 -7.78 -7.05 -3.81
C ALA A 57 -7.71 -5.51 -3.98
N SER A 58 -7.23 -4.77 -2.98
CA SER A 58 -7.23 -3.30 -2.98
C SER A 58 -6.39 -2.71 -4.12
N PRO A 59 -6.98 -1.92 -5.04
CA PRO A 59 -6.23 -1.24 -6.09
C PRO A 59 -5.19 -0.27 -5.54
N ARG A 60 -5.49 0.40 -4.42
CA ARG A 60 -4.58 1.34 -3.76
C ARG A 60 -3.32 0.66 -3.22
N ARG A 61 -3.46 -0.50 -2.57
CA ARG A 61 -2.31 -1.28 -2.09
C ARG A 61 -1.43 -1.78 -3.23
N ARG A 62 -2.07 -2.15 -4.35
CA ARG A 62 -1.35 -2.53 -5.59
C ARG A 62 -0.55 -1.35 -6.15
N GLU A 63 -1.16 -0.16 -6.21
CA GLU A 63 -0.48 1.07 -6.64
C GLU A 63 0.73 1.38 -5.77
N ILE A 64 0.56 1.40 -4.43
CA ILE A 64 1.63 1.69 -3.48
C ILE A 64 2.77 0.67 -3.59
N LEU A 65 2.46 -0.61 -3.67
CA LEU A 65 3.48 -1.65 -3.81
C LEU A 65 4.24 -1.54 -5.14
N GLY A 66 3.55 -1.14 -6.21
CA GLY A 66 4.16 -0.83 -7.51
C GLY A 66 5.12 0.36 -7.46
N MET A 67 4.83 1.39 -6.64
CA MET A 67 5.72 2.53 -6.45
C MET A 67 7.06 2.15 -5.78
N LEU A 68 7.10 1.06 -5.02
CA LEU A 68 8.35 0.49 -4.48
C LEU A 68 9.22 -0.19 -5.55
N GLY A 69 8.74 -0.27 -6.79
CA GLY A 69 9.44 -0.94 -7.89
C GLY A 69 9.47 -2.46 -7.78
N LEU A 70 8.63 -3.04 -6.91
CA LEU A 70 8.51 -4.49 -6.77
C LEU A 70 7.69 -5.08 -7.92
N LYS A 71 8.09 -6.26 -8.37
CA LYS A 71 7.24 -7.14 -9.18
C LYS A 71 6.49 -8.08 -8.27
N PHE A 72 5.20 -8.15 -8.44
CA PHE A 72 4.35 -8.99 -7.60
C PHE A 72 3.13 -9.47 -8.37
N ASP A 73 2.62 -10.61 -7.96
CA ASP A 73 1.31 -11.11 -8.35
C ASP A 73 0.29 -10.81 -7.25
N VAL A 74 -0.99 -10.72 -7.63
CA VAL A 74 -2.08 -10.48 -6.70
C VAL A 74 -2.83 -11.77 -6.47
N GLU A 75 -2.92 -12.19 -5.20
CA GLU A 75 -3.70 -13.35 -4.81
C GLU A 75 -4.54 -13.03 -3.58
N VAL A 76 -5.86 -13.10 -3.71
CA VAL A 76 -6.78 -12.71 -2.64
C VAL A 76 -7.08 -13.91 -1.75
N SER A 77 -7.08 -13.67 -0.43
CA SER A 77 -7.60 -14.62 0.55
C SER A 77 -9.14 -14.63 0.52
N GLU A 78 -9.74 -15.79 0.46
CA GLU A 78 -11.19 -15.99 0.60
C GLU A 78 -11.61 -16.32 2.04
N THR A 79 -10.66 -16.31 2.97
CA THR A 79 -10.89 -16.65 4.38
C THR A 79 -11.67 -15.54 5.08
N GLU A 80 -12.68 -15.91 5.87
CA GLU A 80 -13.36 -14.96 6.75
C GLU A 80 -12.38 -14.38 7.77
N GLU A 81 -12.43 -13.07 7.92
CA GLU A 81 -11.51 -12.30 8.77
C GLU A 81 -12.15 -12.08 10.14
N ILE A 82 -11.67 -12.80 11.15
CA ILE A 82 -12.18 -12.69 12.51
C ILE A 82 -11.05 -12.37 13.47
N THR A 83 -11.23 -11.33 14.29
CA THR A 83 -10.31 -11.00 15.37
C THR A 83 -11.03 -10.82 16.70
N ARG A 84 -10.36 -11.21 17.78
CA ARG A 84 -10.80 -10.96 19.16
C ARG A 84 -9.97 -9.86 19.83
N LYS A 85 -9.10 -9.22 19.05
CA LYS A 85 -8.26 -8.12 19.51
C LYS A 85 -9.11 -6.86 19.70
N THR A 86 -8.74 -6.04 20.67
CA THR A 86 -9.41 -4.77 21.00
C THR A 86 -8.50 -3.55 20.85
N VAL A 87 -7.19 -3.75 20.82
CA VAL A 87 -6.19 -2.71 20.56
C VAL A 87 -6.05 -2.52 19.06
N PRO A 88 -6.22 -1.30 18.52
CA PRO A 88 -6.30 -1.07 17.08
C PRO A 88 -5.08 -1.56 16.31
N GLU A 89 -3.87 -1.40 16.85
CA GLU A 89 -2.64 -1.93 16.23
C GLU A 89 -2.65 -3.45 16.16
N GLU A 90 -3.13 -4.12 17.21
CA GLU A 90 -3.22 -5.59 17.23
C GLU A 90 -4.31 -6.10 16.29
N ILE A 91 -5.43 -5.38 16.15
CA ILE A 91 -6.52 -5.71 15.22
C ILE A 91 -5.96 -5.79 13.80
N VAL A 92 -5.34 -4.70 13.33
CA VAL A 92 -4.85 -4.62 11.95
C VAL A 92 -3.70 -5.58 11.67
N GLN A 93 -2.85 -5.86 12.67
CA GLN A 93 -1.78 -6.86 12.52
C GLN A 93 -2.34 -8.27 12.43
N ASP A 94 -3.32 -8.61 13.25
CA ASP A 94 -3.97 -9.92 13.25
C ASP A 94 -4.68 -10.19 11.91
N LEU A 95 -5.48 -9.23 11.44
CA LEU A 95 -6.19 -9.34 10.15
C LEU A 95 -5.22 -9.37 8.95
N ALA A 96 -4.16 -8.57 8.97
CA ALA A 96 -3.11 -8.62 7.95
C ALA A 96 -2.42 -9.98 7.93
N LYS A 97 -2.16 -10.58 9.11
CA LYS A 97 -1.56 -11.90 9.25
C LYS A 97 -2.47 -12.99 8.71
N GLN A 98 -3.77 -12.95 9.00
CA GLN A 98 -4.73 -13.92 8.48
C GLN A 98 -4.73 -13.93 6.95
N LYS A 99 -4.80 -12.75 6.32
CA LYS A 99 -4.73 -12.58 4.86
C LYS A 99 -3.45 -13.17 4.26
N ALA A 100 -2.31 -12.78 4.81
CA ALA A 100 -1.02 -13.26 4.31
C ALA A 100 -0.84 -14.76 4.49
N SER A 101 -1.23 -15.30 5.66
CA SER A 101 -1.08 -16.73 5.98
C SER A 101 -1.96 -17.62 5.12
N ALA A 102 -3.18 -17.18 4.79
CA ALA A 102 -4.07 -17.92 3.91
C ALA A 102 -3.49 -18.09 2.49
N VAL A 103 -2.86 -17.04 1.96
CA VAL A 103 -2.16 -17.13 0.67
C VAL A 103 -0.88 -17.95 0.82
N ALA A 104 -0.09 -17.74 1.88
CA ALA A 104 1.15 -18.47 2.12
C ALA A 104 0.95 -19.99 2.17
N GLY A 105 -0.21 -20.45 2.69
CA GLY A 105 -0.56 -21.87 2.71
C GLY A 105 -0.62 -22.54 1.35
N LYS A 106 -0.85 -21.79 0.28
CA LYS A 106 -0.89 -22.27 -1.10
C LYS A 106 0.52 -22.34 -1.74
N HIS A 107 1.50 -21.65 -1.17
CA HIS A 107 2.86 -21.48 -1.69
C HIS A 107 3.94 -22.17 -0.83
N LEU A 108 3.59 -23.20 -0.05
CA LEU A 108 4.50 -23.90 0.85
C LEU A 108 5.77 -24.46 0.18
N ASN A 109 5.66 -24.85 -1.08
CA ASN A 109 6.76 -25.46 -1.84
C ASN A 109 7.59 -24.43 -2.63
N GLU A 110 7.31 -23.14 -2.45
CA GLU A 110 7.98 -22.04 -3.14
C GLU A 110 8.84 -21.23 -2.16
N ASN A 111 9.93 -20.64 -2.68
CA ASN A 111 10.63 -19.59 -1.95
C ASN A 111 10.04 -18.25 -2.36
N CYS A 112 9.15 -17.68 -1.53
CA CYS A 112 8.45 -16.44 -1.88
C CYS A 112 8.15 -15.58 -0.64
N MET A 113 7.72 -14.34 -0.89
CA MET A 113 7.24 -13.40 0.11
C MET A 113 5.78 -13.06 -0.15
N ILE A 114 4.94 -13.21 0.85
CA ILE A 114 3.55 -12.77 0.79
C ILE A 114 3.38 -11.52 1.66
N ILE A 115 2.77 -10.48 1.10
CA ILE A 115 2.47 -9.21 1.79
C ILE A 115 0.97 -9.12 1.99
N GLY A 116 0.53 -9.22 3.24
CA GLY A 116 -0.84 -8.94 3.66
C GLY A 116 -0.95 -7.59 4.32
N SER A 117 -2.10 -6.93 4.19
CA SER A 117 -2.36 -5.66 4.87
C SER A 117 -3.82 -5.53 5.24
N ASP A 118 -4.08 -4.87 6.38
CA ASP A 118 -5.41 -4.47 6.82
C ASP A 118 -5.43 -3.04 7.34
N THR A 119 -6.58 -2.37 7.25
CA THR A 119 -6.71 -0.94 7.61
C THR A 119 -8.04 -0.69 8.28
N ILE A 120 -8.00 -0.01 9.42
CA ILE A 120 -9.19 0.46 10.12
C ILE A 120 -9.12 1.97 10.37
N VAL A 121 -10.28 2.61 10.39
CA VAL A 121 -10.47 3.98 10.89
C VAL A 121 -10.91 3.90 12.33
N TRP A 122 -10.24 4.61 13.23
CA TRP A 122 -10.49 4.57 14.66
C TRP A 122 -10.95 5.94 15.17
N LEU A 123 -12.15 6.00 15.71
CA LEU A 123 -12.73 7.22 16.26
C LEU A 123 -13.37 6.93 17.62
N ASN A 124 -13.02 7.72 18.66
CA ASN A 124 -13.63 7.66 19.98
C ASN A 124 -13.68 6.25 20.59
N GLY A 125 -12.61 5.46 20.41
CA GLY A 125 -12.52 4.11 20.98
C GLY A 125 -13.18 3.01 20.14
N HIS A 126 -13.65 3.32 18.93
CA HIS A 126 -14.35 2.37 18.06
C HIS A 126 -13.75 2.31 16.65
N ALA A 127 -13.71 1.11 16.08
CA ALA A 127 -13.37 0.90 14.67
C ALA A 127 -14.57 1.27 13.80
N LEU A 128 -14.33 2.11 12.79
CA LEU A 128 -15.28 2.37 11.71
C LEU A 128 -14.92 1.46 10.53
N GLY A 129 -15.76 0.46 10.27
CA GLY A 129 -15.64 -0.43 9.12
C GLY A 129 -16.12 0.21 7.82
N LYS A 130 -16.39 -0.61 6.82
CA LYS A 130 -17.11 -0.17 5.62
C LYS A 130 -18.58 0.07 5.96
N PRO A 131 -19.22 1.11 5.43
CA PRO A 131 -20.64 1.32 5.65
C PRO A 131 -21.45 0.21 4.96
N ALA A 132 -22.54 -0.21 5.62
CA ALA A 132 -23.46 -1.20 5.06
C ALA A 132 -24.37 -0.58 3.98
N ASP A 133 -24.67 0.72 4.11
CA ASP A 133 -25.52 1.50 3.22
C ASP A 133 -25.16 2.99 3.25
N ASP A 134 -25.85 3.77 2.42
CA ASP A 134 -25.65 5.21 2.31
C ASP A 134 -26.02 5.96 3.61
N ALA A 135 -27.00 5.47 4.36
CA ALA A 135 -27.39 6.07 5.63
C ALA A 135 -26.30 5.90 6.70
N GLU A 136 -25.66 4.73 6.73
CA GLU A 136 -24.52 4.49 7.59
C GLU A 136 -23.31 5.30 7.15
N ALA A 137 -23.03 5.38 5.85
CA ALA A 137 -21.98 6.25 5.31
C ALA A 137 -22.14 7.70 5.75
N ALA A 138 -23.35 8.24 5.65
CA ALA A 138 -23.67 9.61 6.08
C ALA A 138 -23.46 9.78 7.59
N ARG A 139 -23.84 8.79 8.43
CA ARG A 139 -23.60 8.83 9.88
C ARG A 139 -22.10 8.84 10.22
N MET A 140 -21.32 7.98 9.55
CA MET A 140 -19.86 7.93 9.72
C MET A 140 -19.22 9.28 9.37
N LEU A 141 -19.60 9.87 8.25
CA LEU A 141 -19.08 11.17 7.79
C LEU A 141 -19.44 12.31 8.75
N ARG A 142 -20.68 12.34 9.30
CA ARG A 142 -21.05 13.31 10.35
C ARG A 142 -20.18 13.17 11.59
N ASN A 143 -19.87 11.95 12.01
CA ASN A 143 -19.01 11.72 13.16
C ASN A 143 -17.56 12.14 12.90
N LEU A 144 -17.09 12.06 11.66
CA LEU A 144 -15.74 12.48 11.26
C LEU A 144 -15.65 13.99 11.03
N SER A 145 -16.76 14.67 10.67
CA SER A 145 -16.83 16.10 10.38
C SER A 145 -16.28 16.94 11.53
N GLY A 146 -15.32 17.83 11.25
CA GLY A 146 -14.67 18.70 12.22
C GLY A 146 -13.76 18.00 13.23
N ASN A 147 -13.66 16.66 13.19
CA ASN A 147 -12.94 15.87 14.17
C ASN A 147 -11.60 15.34 13.62
N THR A 148 -10.75 14.88 14.55
CA THR A 148 -9.55 14.10 14.25
C THR A 148 -9.81 12.64 14.61
N HIS A 149 -9.49 11.76 13.68
CA HIS A 149 -9.52 10.32 13.88
C HIS A 149 -8.17 9.73 13.51
N THR A 150 -7.90 8.51 13.95
CA THR A 150 -6.66 7.80 13.64
C THR A 150 -6.93 6.67 12.67
N VAL A 151 -6.13 6.56 11.61
CA VAL A 151 -6.12 5.42 10.69
C VAL A 151 -4.96 4.53 11.05
N TYR A 152 -5.26 3.27 11.33
CA TYR A 152 -4.25 2.23 11.59
C TYR A 152 -4.18 1.30 10.39
N THR A 153 -2.95 1.01 9.97
CA THR A 153 -2.69 0.00 8.93
C THR A 153 -1.66 -1.00 9.43
N GLY A 154 -2.08 -2.26 9.48
CA GLY A 154 -1.23 -3.41 9.75
C GLY A 154 -0.69 -4.03 8.47
N VAL A 155 0.52 -4.54 8.55
CA VAL A 155 1.17 -5.30 7.50
C VAL A 155 1.72 -6.59 8.06
N CYS A 156 1.57 -7.67 7.31
CA CYS A 156 2.21 -8.95 7.58
C CYS A 156 3.11 -9.32 6.41
N LEU A 157 4.36 -9.67 6.72
CA LEU A 157 5.31 -10.26 5.80
C LEU A 157 5.41 -11.75 6.12
N CYS A 158 4.83 -12.60 5.28
CA CYS A 158 4.99 -14.04 5.34
C CYS A 158 6.07 -14.48 4.36
N ARG A 159 7.10 -15.16 4.85
CA ARG A 159 8.11 -15.81 4.03
C ARG A 159 7.85 -17.31 3.98
N CYS A 160 7.69 -17.84 2.79
CA CYS A 160 7.71 -19.27 2.53
C CYS A 160 9.12 -19.66 2.13
N GLU A 161 9.70 -20.65 2.81
CA GLU A 161 11.04 -21.16 2.52
C GLU A 161 11.17 -22.58 3.04
N ASN A 162 11.59 -23.52 2.18
CA ASN A 162 11.82 -24.94 2.55
C ASN A 162 10.62 -25.60 3.24
N GLY A 163 9.40 -25.33 2.79
CA GLY A 163 8.15 -25.87 3.34
C GLY A 163 7.72 -25.25 4.68
N LYS A 164 8.38 -24.18 5.12
CA LYS A 164 8.06 -23.46 6.36
C LYS A 164 7.56 -22.05 6.06
N ILE A 165 6.61 -21.60 6.88
CA ILE A 165 6.12 -20.22 6.87
C ILE A 165 6.64 -19.51 8.11
N THR A 166 7.26 -18.35 7.90
CA THR A 166 7.54 -17.40 8.96
C THR A 166 6.75 -16.12 8.71
N ALA A 167 6.13 -15.58 9.75
CA ALA A 167 5.25 -14.41 9.63
C ALA A 167 5.69 -13.35 10.64
N GLU A 168 5.91 -12.14 10.17
CA GLU A 168 6.21 -10.98 11.00
C GLU A 168 5.20 -9.88 10.69
N THR A 169 4.72 -9.21 11.74
CA THR A 169 3.73 -8.14 11.60
C THR A 169 4.25 -6.83 12.17
N PHE A 170 3.78 -5.75 11.60
CA PHE A 170 3.95 -4.40 12.15
C PHE A 170 2.70 -3.57 11.84
N ALA A 171 2.51 -2.49 12.57
CA ALA A 171 1.45 -1.53 12.31
C ALA A 171 2.03 -0.12 12.22
N ASP A 172 1.35 0.75 11.50
CA ASP A 172 1.59 2.17 11.45
C ASP A 172 0.28 2.93 11.61
N ALA A 173 0.36 4.17 12.09
CA ALA A 173 -0.80 5.00 12.38
C ALA A 173 -0.61 6.42 11.88
N ALA A 174 -1.70 7.03 11.41
CA ALA A 174 -1.74 8.42 11.00
C ALA A 174 -3.03 9.10 11.46
N ASP A 175 -2.90 10.29 12.05
CA ASP A 175 -4.05 11.12 12.44
C ASP A 175 -4.54 11.92 11.25
N VAL A 176 -5.84 11.87 10.99
CA VAL A 176 -6.52 12.60 9.94
C VAL A 176 -7.53 13.56 10.56
N THR A 177 -7.39 14.85 10.28
CA THR A 177 -8.33 15.89 10.73
C THR A 177 -9.21 16.31 9.58
N PHE A 178 -10.51 16.29 9.76
CA PHE A 178 -11.49 16.76 8.77
C PHE A 178 -11.85 18.22 8.96
N LEU A 179 -12.22 18.87 7.88
CA LEU A 179 -13.01 20.10 7.90
C LEU A 179 -14.40 19.80 8.43
N GLU A 180 -15.12 20.84 8.92
CA GLU A 180 -16.56 20.73 9.14
C GLU A 180 -17.24 20.53 7.78
N MET A 181 -18.19 19.60 7.73
CA MET A 181 -18.98 19.26 6.54
C MET A 181 -20.45 19.59 6.79
N SER A 182 -21.08 20.27 5.82
CA SER A 182 -22.52 20.44 5.87
C SER A 182 -23.26 19.15 5.53
N ASP A 183 -24.55 19.07 5.86
CA ASP A 183 -25.37 17.91 5.49
C ASP A 183 -25.52 17.76 3.97
N GLU A 184 -25.51 18.87 3.21
CA GLU A 184 -25.55 18.87 1.76
C GLU A 184 -24.24 18.31 1.17
N GLU A 185 -23.08 18.65 1.73
CA GLU A 185 -21.77 18.11 1.31
C GLU A 185 -21.67 16.61 1.58
N ILE A 186 -22.17 16.17 2.74
CA ILE A 186 -22.22 14.75 3.09
C ILE A 186 -23.13 14.00 2.14
N ALA A 187 -24.37 14.52 1.89
CA ALA A 187 -25.30 13.89 0.97
C ALA A 187 -24.76 13.82 -0.45
N TRP A 188 -24.11 14.91 -0.91
CA TRP A 188 -23.46 14.93 -2.22
C TRP A 188 -22.35 13.88 -2.29
N TYR A 189 -21.46 13.80 -1.29
CA TYR A 189 -20.34 12.85 -1.33
C TYR A 189 -20.82 11.39 -1.30
N VAL A 190 -21.81 11.07 -0.46
CA VAL A 190 -22.43 9.74 -0.44
C VAL A 190 -23.02 9.38 -1.81
N SER A 191 -23.70 10.33 -2.46
CA SER A 191 -24.30 10.09 -3.79
C SER A 191 -23.30 9.76 -4.90
N THR A 192 -22.00 10.05 -4.70
CA THR A 192 -20.93 9.67 -5.64
C THR A 192 -20.60 8.19 -5.62
N GLY A 193 -20.98 7.47 -4.56
CA GLY A 193 -20.64 6.06 -4.34
C GLY A 193 -19.20 5.80 -3.94
N GLU A 194 -18.34 6.83 -3.86
CA GLU A 194 -16.91 6.65 -3.54
C GLU A 194 -16.69 6.07 -2.14
N CYS A 195 -17.61 6.32 -1.21
CA CYS A 195 -17.51 5.93 0.20
C CYS A 195 -17.84 4.45 0.46
N SER A 196 -18.53 3.74 -0.43
CA SER A 196 -19.23 2.47 -0.16
C SER A 196 -18.29 1.32 0.22
N ASP A 197 -17.07 1.28 -0.29
CA ASP A 197 -16.09 0.21 -0.06
C ASP A 197 -14.93 0.63 0.86
N LYS A 198 -15.07 1.74 1.58
CA LYS A 198 -14.01 2.35 2.40
C LYS A 198 -14.30 2.28 3.89
N ALA A 199 -13.31 1.91 4.69
CA ALA A 199 -13.37 2.07 6.13
C ALA A 199 -13.56 3.56 6.49
N GLY A 200 -14.51 3.85 7.40
CA GLY A 200 -14.86 5.23 7.77
C GLY A 200 -15.59 6.01 6.67
N ALA A 201 -16.05 5.35 5.62
CA ALA A 201 -16.83 5.92 4.52
C ALA A 201 -16.15 7.07 3.77
N TYR A 202 -14.80 7.10 3.64
CA TYR A 202 -14.11 8.10 2.83
C TYR A 202 -12.87 7.58 2.14
N ALA A 203 -12.47 8.25 1.07
CA ALA A 203 -11.19 8.05 0.39
C ALA A 203 -10.31 9.30 0.55
N VAL A 204 -9.08 9.11 1.07
CA VAL A 204 -8.08 10.20 1.14
C VAL A 204 -7.52 10.55 -0.24
N GLN A 205 -7.64 9.65 -1.18
CA GLN A 205 -7.28 9.81 -2.59
C GLN A 205 -8.55 9.74 -3.43
N GLY A 206 -9.02 10.86 -3.90
CA GLY A 206 -10.27 10.99 -4.65
C GLY A 206 -11.09 12.19 -4.20
N LEU A 207 -12.42 12.11 -4.35
CA LEU A 207 -13.33 13.22 -4.02
C LEU A 207 -13.34 13.54 -2.53
N GLY A 208 -13.19 12.53 -1.65
CA GLY A 208 -13.15 12.71 -0.21
C GLY A 208 -11.93 13.48 0.29
N ALA A 209 -10.87 13.60 -0.51
CA ALA A 209 -9.68 14.37 -0.16
C ALA A 209 -9.97 15.84 0.19
N ARG A 210 -11.04 16.44 -0.40
CA ARG A 210 -11.47 17.82 -0.14
C ARG A 210 -11.85 18.09 1.31
N PHE A 211 -12.24 17.06 2.04
CA PHE A 211 -12.66 17.18 3.45
C PHE A 211 -11.49 17.02 4.40
N VAL A 212 -10.32 16.56 3.92
CA VAL A 212 -9.15 16.36 4.75
C VAL A 212 -8.42 17.67 4.96
N LYS A 213 -8.48 18.20 6.18
CA LYS A 213 -7.78 19.43 6.60
C LYS A 213 -6.29 19.20 6.82
N LYS A 214 -5.95 18.05 7.42
CA LYS A 214 -4.57 17.74 7.83
C LYS A 214 -4.38 16.25 8.01
N ILE A 215 -3.19 15.77 7.67
CA ILE A 215 -2.69 14.44 8.04
C ILE A 215 -1.42 14.62 8.87
N LYS A 216 -1.32 13.92 10.00
CA LYS A 216 -0.12 13.80 10.81
C LYS A 216 0.30 12.34 10.85
N GLY A 217 1.34 11.98 10.12
CA GLY A 217 1.81 10.61 9.88
C GLY A 217 2.05 10.34 8.41
N ASP A 218 2.19 9.07 8.04
CA ASP A 218 2.40 8.67 6.65
C ASP A 218 1.06 8.64 5.89
N PHE A 219 0.98 9.39 4.79
CA PHE A 219 -0.16 9.41 3.87
C PHE A 219 -0.50 8.01 3.33
N TYR A 220 0.52 7.20 3.06
CA TYR A 220 0.32 5.85 2.53
C TYR A 220 -0.24 4.89 3.59
N THR A 221 -0.06 5.17 4.88
CA THR A 221 -0.78 4.49 5.96
C THR A 221 -2.28 4.71 5.84
N VAL A 222 -2.71 5.96 5.56
CA VAL A 222 -4.14 6.27 5.35
C VAL A 222 -4.68 5.60 4.07
N MET A 223 -3.86 5.46 3.04
CA MET A 223 -4.21 4.74 1.81
C MET A 223 -4.27 3.21 1.97
N GLY A 224 -3.65 2.67 3.02
CA GLY A 224 -3.75 1.26 3.39
C GLY A 224 -2.51 0.39 3.21
N LEU A 225 -1.33 1.00 2.98
CA LEU A 225 -0.04 0.30 2.99
C LEU A 225 1.08 1.30 3.31
N PRO A 226 1.66 1.31 4.52
CA PRO A 226 2.67 2.28 4.95
C PRO A 226 3.98 2.07 4.19
N MET A 227 4.18 2.84 3.12
CA MET A 227 5.26 2.63 2.15
C MET A 227 6.64 2.75 2.78
N ALA A 228 6.89 3.81 3.55
CA ALA A 228 8.19 4.05 4.17
C ALA A 228 8.56 2.93 5.14
N ARG A 229 7.63 2.56 6.02
CA ARG A 229 7.82 1.47 6.98
C ARG A 229 8.00 0.12 6.30
N LEU A 230 7.19 -0.17 5.27
CA LEU A 230 7.33 -1.41 4.50
C LEU A 230 8.71 -1.51 3.85
N TYR A 231 9.18 -0.42 3.24
CA TYR A 231 10.52 -0.36 2.64
C TYR A 231 11.63 -0.63 3.66
N GLU A 232 11.57 -0.01 4.84
CA GLU A 232 12.53 -0.24 5.93
C GLU A 232 12.53 -1.70 6.38
N GLU A 233 11.34 -2.30 6.55
CA GLU A 233 11.21 -3.68 6.98
C GLU A 233 11.73 -4.68 5.94
N LEU A 234 11.48 -4.42 4.65
CA LEU A 234 12.04 -5.24 3.56
C LEU A 234 13.56 -5.10 3.49
N ARG A 235 14.09 -3.87 3.66
CA ARG A 235 15.53 -3.62 3.66
C ARG A 235 16.23 -4.30 4.84
N ARG A 236 15.66 -4.24 6.04
CA ARG A 236 16.18 -4.89 7.24
C ARG A 236 16.31 -6.41 7.09
N ARG A 237 15.44 -7.01 6.30
CA ARG A 237 15.43 -8.46 6.01
C ARG A 237 16.29 -8.84 4.82
N CYS A 238 17.13 -7.96 4.34
CA CYS A 238 17.96 -8.18 3.14
C CYS A 238 17.14 -8.67 1.93
N PHE A 239 15.88 -8.22 1.84
CA PHE A 239 15.00 -8.55 0.71
C PHE A 239 15.54 -7.98 -0.61
N PHE A 240 16.20 -6.84 -0.53
CA PHE A 240 16.89 -6.23 -1.66
C PHE A 240 18.38 -6.58 -1.61
N ARG A 241 18.94 -6.90 -2.75
CA ARG A 241 20.38 -7.10 -2.93
C ARG A 241 20.96 -5.94 -3.74
N SER A 242 22.13 -5.46 -3.34
CA SER A 242 22.98 -4.60 -4.19
C SER A 242 23.80 -5.47 -5.13
N GLU A 243 23.98 -5.04 -6.37
CA GLU A 243 25.00 -5.61 -7.25
C GLU A 243 26.39 -5.24 -6.76
#